data_9ce01e072181a428edeb0d436a20d3c7
#
_entry.id   9ce01e072181a428edeb0d436a20d3c7
#
_cell.length_a   1.000
_cell.length_b   1.000
_cell.length_c   1.000
_cell.angle_alpha   90.00
_cell.angle_beta   90.00
_cell.angle_gamma   90.00
#
_symmetry.space_group_name_H-M   'P 1'
#
loop_
_entity.id
_entity.type
_entity.pdbx_description
1 polymer ?
#
loop_
_entity_poly.entity_id
_entity_poly.type
_entity_poly.pdbx_seq_one_letter_code
_entity_poly.pdbx_strand_id
1 'polypeptide(L)'
;SFPARRSSDLGDEMTRILWQMIKDELLLPFIDLKTDYYDLGLKHRNETDDKVTYDSAEATKKYGVAVKCATITPNAQRVEEYNLKEMYKSPNGTIRAILDGTVFRSPIIVKGIEPCVRNWEKPITIARHAYGDVYKASEMKIDGPGKVELVYTRADGSEARELVHEFDGPGVVQGQHNLNASIASFARSCFNYALDVRQDLWFSSKDTISKQYDHTFKDIFADIFEAEYKNRFDEAKIEYFYTLIDDAVARVMKSKGGFIWACKNYDGDVMSDMLSSAF
;
A
#
# COMPACT_ATOMS: atom_id res chain seq x y z
N SER A 1 -14.14 29.35 -3.73
CA SER A 1 -14.34 28.02 -4.31
C SER A 1 -13.02 27.50 -4.83
N PHE A 2 -12.51 26.41 -4.25
CA PHE A 2 -11.30 25.76 -4.77
C PHE A 2 -11.71 24.96 -5.99
N PRO A 3 -11.10 25.14 -7.16
CA PRO A 3 -11.30 24.26 -8.29
C PRO A 3 -10.63 22.91 -7.96
N ALA A 4 -11.41 21.97 -7.46
CA ALA A 4 -10.92 20.61 -7.25
C ALA A 4 -10.82 19.91 -8.60
N ARG A 5 -9.62 19.85 -9.16
CA ARG A 5 -9.35 18.95 -10.28
C ARG A 5 -9.07 17.55 -9.71
N ARG A 6 -9.79 16.56 -10.20
CA ARG A 6 -9.63 15.16 -9.80
C ARG A 6 -9.41 14.31 -11.03
N SER A 7 -8.49 13.34 -10.97
CA SER A 7 -8.46 12.28 -11.96
C SER A 7 -9.46 11.20 -11.56
N SER A 8 -10.20 10.67 -12.49
CA SER A 8 -11.11 9.54 -12.28
C SER A 8 -10.81 8.43 -13.27
N ASP A 9 -10.98 7.21 -12.82
CA ASP A 9 -10.61 6.00 -13.50
C ASP A 9 -11.88 5.17 -13.83
N LEU A 10 -11.86 4.50 -14.97
CA LEU A 10 -12.90 3.59 -15.43
C LEU A 10 -12.38 2.15 -15.34
N GLY A 11 -12.25 1.60 -14.12
CA GLY A 11 -11.66 0.28 -13.93
C GLY A 11 -12.44 -0.84 -14.59
N ASP A 12 -13.69 -1.03 -14.23
CA ASP A 12 -14.64 -1.88 -14.91
C ASP A 12 -15.93 -1.11 -15.24
N GLU A 13 -16.82 -1.69 -16.01
CA GLU A 13 -18.04 -1.01 -16.44
C GLU A 13 -18.91 -0.59 -15.26
N MET A 14 -18.98 -1.38 -14.19
CA MET A 14 -19.81 -1.10 -13.03
C MET A 14 -19.27 0.09 -12.24
N THR A 15 -17.99 0.12 -11.94
CA THR A 15 -17.40 1.24 -11.17
C THR A 15 -17.43 2.54 -11.95
N ARG A 16 -17.31 2.50 -13.26
CA ARG A 16 -17.51 3.66 -14.14
C ARG A 16 -18.91 4.25 -13.99
N ILE A 17 -19.93 3.40 -14.08
CA ILE A 17 -21.33 3.82 -13.96
C ILE A 17 -21.58 4.40 -12.57
N LEU A 18 -21.14 3.72 -11.50
CA LEU A 18 -21.29 4.19 -10.14
C LEU A 18 -20.61 5.55 -9.91
N TRP A 19 -19.40 5.73 -10.43
CA TRP A 19 -18.70 7.01 -10.29
C TRP A 19 -19.39 8.13 -11.07
N GLN A 20 -19.94 7.83 -12.24
CA GLN A 20 -20.74 8.81 -13.00
C GLN A 20 -21.99 9.21 -12.21
N MET A 21 -22.74 8.27 -11.65
CA MET A 21 -23.89 8.56 -10.79
C MET A 21 -23.52 9.42 -9.58
N ILE A 22 -22.40 9.11 -8.92
CA ILE A 22 -21.90 9.91 -7.78
C ILE A 22 -21.60 11.33 -8.22
N LYS A 23 -20.97 11.52 -9.37
CA LYS A 23 -20.73 12.86 -9.89
C LYS A 23 -22.04 13.61 -10.18
N ASP A 24 -22.93 12.98 -10.91
CA ASP A 24 -24.14 13.63 -11.43
C ASP A 24 -25.16 13.93 -10.32
N GLU A 25 -25.33 13.01 -9.36
CA GLU A 25 -26.36 13.10 -8.34
C GLU A 25 -25.89 13.69 -7.02
N LEU A 26 -24.60 13.48 -6.63
CA LEU A 26 -24.09 13.86 -5.30
C LEU A 26 -23.04 14.97 -5.31
N LEU A 27 -22.37 15.21 -6.43
CA LEU A 27 -21.30 16.22 -6.48
C LEU A 27 -21.65 17.44 -7.28
N LEU A 28 -21.96 17.28 -8.59
CA LEU A 28 -22.18 18.40 -9.49
C LEU A 28 -23.39 19.29 -9.14
N PRO A 29 -24.47 18.79 -8.49
CA PRO A 29 -25.54 19.66 -8.04
C PRO A 29 -25.13 20.66 -6.93
N PHE A 30 -24.05 20.37 -6.21
CA PHE A 30 -23.63 21.12 -5.01
C PHE A 30 -22.29 21.83 -5.16
N ILE A 31 -21.44 21.41 -6.09
CA ILE A 31 -20.09 21.97 -6.27
C ILE A 31 -19.75 22.11 -7.76
N ASP A 32 -19.01 23.19 -8.11
CA ASP A 32 -18.39 23.35 -9.43
C ASP A 32 -17.12 22.48 -9.50
N LEU A 33 -17.31 21.20 -9.85
CA LEU A 33 -16.26 20.21 -9.92
C LEU A 33 -15.68 20.11 -11.34
N LYS A 34 -14.42 20.52 -11.50
CA LYS A 34 -13.65 20.30 -12.73
C LYS A 34 -12.78 19.07 -12.57
N THR A 35 -12.89 18.14 -13.53
CA THR A 35 -12.12 16.88 -13.51
C THR A 35 -11.32 16.73 -14.78
N ASP A 36 -10.07 16.27 -14.64
CA ASP A 36 -9.31 15.69 -15.74
C ASP A 36 -9.50 14.17 -15.66
N TYR A 37 -9.90 13.58 -16.78
CA TYR A 37 -10.28 12.18 -16.85
C TYR A 37 -9.17 11.33 -17.49
N TYR A 38 -8.84 10.20 -16.87
CA TYR A 38 -7.88 9.21 -17.35
C TYR A 38 -8.54 7.84 -17.39
N ASP A 39 -8.66 7.25 -18.57
CA ASP A 39 -9.23 5.91 -18.75
C ASP A 39 -8.18 4.84 -18.44
N LEU A 40 -8.31 4.18 -17.30
CA LEU A 40 -7.45 3.07 -16.88
C LEU A 40 -8.03 1.69 -17.20
N GLY A 41 -9.04 1.62 -18.07
CA GLY A 41 -9.57 0.37 -18.60
C GLY A 41 -8.56 -0.36 -19.48
N LEU A 42 -8.65 -1.70 -19.53
CA LEU A 42 -7.67 -2.55 -20.24
C LEU A 42 -7.47 -2.17 -21.69
N LYS A 43 -8.55 -1.81 -22.39
CA LYS A 43 -8.49 -1.44 -23.82
C LYS A 43 -7.61 -0.19 -24.02
N HIS A 44 -7.89 0.88 -23.30
CA HIS A 44 -7.14 2.13 -23.44
C HIS A 44 -5.71 2.03 -22.93
N ARG A 45 -5.48 1.26 -21.87
CA ARG A 45 -4.13 0.94 -21.40
C ARG A 45 -3.33 0.20 -22.48
N ASN A 46 -3.95 -0.76 -23.18
CA ASN A 46 -3.34 -1.50 -24.29
C ASN A 46 -3.05 -0.60 -25.50
N GLU A 47 -3.91 0.36 -25.81
CA GLU A 47 -3.72 1.36 -26.87
C GLU A 47 -2.54 2.31 -26.57
N THR A 48 -2.34 2.67 -25.30
CA THR A 48 -1.34 3.62 -24.84
C THR A 48 -0.06 2.97 -24.28
N ASP A 49 0.08 1.65 -24.39
CA ASP A 49 1.18 0.88 -23.79
C ASP A 49 1.35 1.22 -22.29
N ASP A 50 0.22 1.29 -21.59
CA ASP A 50 0.09 1.65 -20.16
C ASP A 50 0.55 3.08 -19.78
N LYS A 51 0.87 3.93 -20.76
CA LYS A 51 1.29 5.31 -20.50
C LYS A 51 0.23 6.09 -19.70
N VAL A 52 -1.04 5.84 -19.94
CA VAL A 52 -2.16 6.51 -19.24
C VAL A 52 -2.09 6.32 -17.73
N THR A 53 -1.58 5.18 -17.24
CA THR A 53 -1.38 4.93 -15.80
C THR A 53 -0.34 5.88 -15.20
N TYR A 54 0.75 6.11 -15.90
CA TYR A 54 1.79 7.07 -15.50
C TYR A 54 1.28 8.50 -15.56
N ASP A 55 0.60 8.88 -16.64
CA ASP A 55 0.03 10.22 -16.81
C ASP A 55 -0.99 10.55 -15.72
N SER A 56 -1.81 9.58 -15.29
CA SER A 56 -2.76 9.74 -14.18
C SER A 56 -2.07 9.97 -12.83
N ALA A 57 -0.95 9.28 -12.58
CA ALA A 57 -0.16 9.47 -11.37
C ALA A 57 0.51 10.85 -11.34
N GLU A 58 1.10 11.30 -12.45
CA GLU A 58 1.70 12.63 -12.53
C GLU A 58 0.65 13.75 -12.42
N ALA A 59 -0.54 13.57 -12.99
CA ALA A 59 -1.66 14.47 -12.79
C ALA A 59 -2.09 14.51 -11.31
N THR A 60 -2.09 13.37 -10.61
CA THR A 60 -2.38 13.31 -9.18
C THR A 60 -1.37 14.12 -8.37
N LYS A 61 -0.07 14.02 -8.66
CA LYS A 61 0.96 14.87 -8.04
C LYS A 61 0.70 16.35 -8.30
N LYS A 62 0.37 16.70 -9.53
CA LYS A 62 0.13 18.08 -9.94
C LYS A 62 -1.08 18.70 -9.25
N TYR A 63 -2.17 17.97 -9.12
CA TYR A 63 -3.43 18.49 -8.55
C TYR A 63 -3.59 18.23 -7.06
N GLY A 64 -2.77 17.35 -6.48
CA GLY A 64 -2.79 17.01 -5.07
C GLY A 64 -3.96 16.14 -4.64
N VAL A 65 -4.87 15.78 -5.55
CA VAL A 65 -6.04 14.94 -5.26
C VAL A 65 -6.49 14.18 -6.50
N ALA A 66 -6.89 12.92 -6.31
CA ALA A 66 -7.49 12.09 -7.34
C ALA A 66 -8.56 11.16 -6.74
N VAL A 67 -9.49 10.72 -7.57
CA VAL A 67 -10.39 9.61 -7.27
C VAL A 67 -10.10 8.51 -8.26
N LYS A 68 -9.75 7.32 -7.76
CA LYS A 68 -9.49 6.14 -8.56
C LYS A 68 -10.54 5.08 -8.28
N CYS A 69 -11.18 4.61 -9.33
CA CYS A 69 -12.10 3.47 -9.27
C CYS A 69 -11.34 2.14 -9.37
N ALA A 70 -12.01 1.02 -9.12
CA ALA A 70 -11.43 -0.30 -9.28
C ALA A 70 -11.00 -0.55 -10.73
N THR A 71 -9.86 -1.20 -10.92
CA THR A 71 -9.29 -1.56 -12.23
C THR A 71 -9.05 -3.06 -12.33
N ILE A 72 -9.15 -3.57 -13.54
CA ILE A 72 -8.80 -4.95 -13.83
C ILE A 72 -7.28 -5.07 -13.95
N THR A 73 -6.68 -6.02 -13.22
CA THR A 73 -5.31 -6.47 -13.45
C THR A 73 -5.37 -7.73 -14.29
N PRO A 74 -4.82 -7.73 -15.52
CA PRO A 74 -4.94 -8.88 -16.41
C PRO A 74 -4.09 -10.06 -15.90
N ASN A 75 -4.65 -11.25 -16.01
CA ASN A 75 -3.94 -12.52 -15.92
C ASN A 75 -3.79 -13.10 -17.33
N ALA A 76 -3.15 -14.27 -17.49
CA ALA A 76 -2.92 -14.91 -18.77
C ALA A 76 -4.22 -15.10 -19.59
N GLN A 77 -5.30 -15.54 -18.95
CA GLN A 77 -6.60 -15.70 -19.58
C GLN A 77 -7.16 -14.37 -20.14
N ARG A 78 -7.02 -13.30 -19.40
CA ARG A 78 -7.49 -11.97 -19.81
C ARG A 78 -6.63 -11.35 -20.90
N VAL A 79 -5.33 -11.70 -20.96
CA VAL A 79 -4.48 -11.29 -22.09
C VAL A 79 -5.03 -11.84 -23.41
N GLU A 80 -5.47 -13.10 -23.43
CA GLU A 80 -6.12 -13.69 -24.61
C GLU A 80 -7.50 -13.10 -24.88
N GLU A 81 -8.36 -13.02 -23.86
CA GLU A 81 -9.73 -12.51 -23.96
C GLU A 81 -9.81 -11.08 -24.51
N TYR A 82 -8.93 -10.20 -24.07
CA TYR A 82 -8.89 -8.79 -24.48
C TYR A 82 -7.87 -8.51 -25.59
N ASN A 83 -7.18 -9.54 -26.10
CA ASN A 83 -6.14 -9.40 -27.12
C ASN A 83 -5.08 -8.34 -26.73
N LEU A 84 -4.56 -8.44 -25.51
CA LEU A 84 -3.59 -7.48 -24.97
C LEU A 84 -2.20 -7.78 -25.54
N LYS A 85 -1.40 -6.74 -25.74
CA LYS A 85 0.00 -6.83 -26.18
C LYS A 85 0.89 -7.51 -25.13
N GLU A 86 0.55 -7.29 -23.85
CA GLU A 86 1.28 -7.86 -22.71
C GLU A 86 0.41 -7.96 -21.45
N MET A 87 0.89 -8.67 -20.45
CA MET A 87 0.23 -8.76 -19.14
C MET A 87 0.62 -7.54 -18.29
N TYR A 88 -0.13 -6.43 -18.44
CA TYR A 88 0.11 -5.19 -17.74
C TYR A 88 0.06 -5.36 -16.22
N LYS A 89 0.94 -4.64 -15.52
CA LYS A 89 0.95 -4.59 -14.05
C LYS A 89 -0.30 -3.92 -13.49
N SER A 90 -0.56 -4.14 -12.20
CA SER A 90 -1.67 -3.46 -11.53
C SER A 90 -1.50 -1.94 -11.55
N PRO A 91 -2.46 -1.16 -12.07
CA PRO A 91 -2.41 0.30 -11.99
C PRO A 91 -2.33 0.81 -10.56
N ASN A 92 -2.97 0.11 -9.61
CA ASN A 92 -2.87 0.46 -8.19
C ASN A 92 -1.42 0.43 -7.69
N GLY A 93 -0.69 -0.64 -8.00
CA GLY A 93 0.72 -0.78 -7.62
C GLY A 93 1.60 0.29 -8.28
N THR A 94 1.40 0.54 -9.57
CA THR A 94 2.17 1.54 -10.32
C THR A 94 1.93 2.96 -9.79
N ILE A 95 0.67 3.38 -9.66
CA ILE A 95 0.30 4.70 -9.16
C ILE A 95 0.82 4.92 -7.73
N ARG A 96 0.62 3.96 -6.83
CA ARG A 96 1.11 4.05 -5.44
C ARG A 96 2.62 4.18 -5.37
N ALA A 97 3.34 3.41 -6.19
CA ALA A 97 4.80 3.49 -6.25
C ALA A 97 5.31 4.84 -6.77
N ILE A 98 4.60 5.46 -7.71
CA ILE A 98 4.94 6.79 -8.24
C ILE A 98 4.64 7.89 -7.21
N LEU A 99 3.52 7.77 -6.48
CA LEU A 99 3.11 8.73 -5.47
C LEU A 99 3.91 8.60 -4.17
N ASP A 100 4.53 7.44 -3.92
CA ASP A 100 5.28 7.13 -2.70
C ASP A 100 4.51 7.55 -1.44
N GLY A 101 3.39 6.91 -1.19
CA GLY A 101 2.48 7.32 -0.13
C GLY A 101 2.16 6.20 0.86
N THR A 102 1.32 6.57 1.81
CA THR A 102 0.72 5.65 2.79
C THR A 102 -0.76 5.50 2.47
N VAL A 103 -1.24 4.27 2.49
CA VAL A 103 -2.67 3.99 2.33
C VAL A 103 -3.28 3.81 3.72
N PHE A 104 -4.15 4.73 4.12
CA PHE A 104 -4.93 4.61 5.34
C PHE A 104 -6.28 3.98 5.02
N ARG A 105 -6.62 2.88 5.73
CA ARG A 105 -7.87 2.16 5.60
C ARG A 105 -8.52 2.05 6.98
N SER A 106 -9.65 2.73 7.17
CA SER A 106 -10.43 2.68 8.40
C SER A 106 -11.80 2.09 8.09
N PRO A 107 -12.26 1.06 8.83
CA PRO A 107 -13.59 0.51 8.64
C PRO A 107 -14.66 1.54 9.03
N ILE A 108 -15.79 1.49 8.35
CA ILE A 108 -16.97 2.28 8.69
C ILE A 108 -17.85 1.46 9.64
N ILE A 109 -17.99 1.95 10.86
CA ILE A 109 -18.89 1.31 11.85
C ILE A 109 -20.31 1.82 11.64
N VAL A 110 -21.22 0.90 11.33
CA VAL A 110 -22.61 1.23 11.08
C VAL A 110 -23.44 0.98 12.36
N LYS A 111 -24.18 1.98 12.80
CA LYS A 111 -25.03 1.87 13.98
C LYS A 111 -26.08 0.76 13.79
N GLY A 112 -26.14 -0.15 14.74
CA GLY A 112 -27.07 -1.29 14.71
C GLY A 112 -26.53 -2.55 14.02
N ILE A 113 -25.31 -2.51 13.49
CA ILE A 113 -24.60 -3.69 13.00
C ILE A 113 -23.46 -3.96 13.98
N GLU A 114 -23.50 -5.12 14.62
CA GLU A 114 -22.45 -5.54 15.54
C GLU A 114 -21.26 -6.13 14.74
N PRO A 115 -20.01 -5.78 15.09
CA PRO A 115 -18.85 -6.41 14.48
C PRO A 115 -18.75 -7.90 14.85
N CYS A 116 -18.16 -8.71 13.95
CA CYS A 116 -17.89 -10.12 14.25
C CYS A 116 -16.99 -10.28 15.48
N VAL A 117 -16.06 -9.35 15.67
CA VAL A 117 -15.24 -9.27 16.89
C VAL A 117 -15.86 -8.28 17.85
N ARG A 118 -16.65 -8.80 18.78
CA ARG A 118 -17.49 -8.01 19.71
C ARG A 118 -16.72 -7.05 20.61
N ASN A 119 -15.43 -7.28 20.82
CA ASN A 119 -14.58 -6.39 21.62
C ASN A 119 -14.25 -5.07 20.93
N TRP A 120 -14.39 -4.98 19.61
CA TRP A 120 -14.02 -3.77 18.88
C TRP A 120 -15.12 -2.72 19.00
N GLU A 121 -14.86 -1.75 19.85
CA GLU A 121 -15.75 -0.61 20.12
C GLU A 121 -15.46 0.59 19.21
N LYS A 122 -14.25 0.68 18.67
CA LYS A 122 -13.76 1.80 17.85
C LYS A 122 -13.03 1.28 16.62
N PRO A 123 -13.03 2.04 15.50
CA PRO A 123 -12.31 1.64 14.30
C PRO A 123 -10.82 1.39 14.56
N ILE A 124 -10.28 0.38 13.91
CA ILE A 124 -8.84 0.14 13.81
C ILE A 124 -8.40 0.55 12.41
N THR A 125 -7.58 1.58 12.33
CA THR A 125 -7.10 2.09 11.04
C THR A 125 -5.80 1.40 10.66
N ILE A 126 -5.78 0.74 9.51
CA ILE A 126 -4.52 0.25 8.92
C ILE A 126 -3.83 1.39 8.17
N ALA A 127 -2.56 1.62 8.51
CA ALA A 127 -1.64 2.42 7.71
C ALA A 127 -0.72 1.48 6.94
N ARG A 128 -0.97 1.34 5.63
CA ARG A 128 -0.24 0.44 4.74
C ARG A 128 0.86 1.20 4.01
N HIS A 129 2.10 0.72 4.07
CA HIS A 129 3.17 1.22 3.21
C HIS A 129 2.85 0.92 1.75
N ALA A 130 2.95 1.92 0.88
CA ALA A 130 2.52 1.79 -0.51
C ALA A 130 3.61 1.31 -1.47
N TYR A 131 4.79 0.98 -0.97
CA TYR A 131 5.97 0.63 -1.77
C TYR A 131 6.61 -0.69 -1.33
N GLY A 132 7.33 -1.34 -2.27
CA GLY A 132 8.22 -2.46 -1.97
C GLY A 132 7.53 -3.80 -1.70
N ASP A 133 8.24 -4.67 -1.00
CA ASP A 133 7.85 -6.03 -0.64
C ASP A 133 7.49 -6.87 -1.90
N VAL A 134 6.56 -7.79 -1.81
CA VAL A 134 6.12 -8.64 -2.93
C VAL A 134 5.59 -7.85 -4.14
N TYR A 135 5.11 -6.62 -3.94
CA TYR A 135 4.56 -5.78 -5.02
C TYR A 135 5.63 -5.17 -5.94
N LYS A 136 6.89 -5.22 -5.53
CA LYS A 136 8.07 -4.77 -6.29
C LYS A 136 9.13 -5.87 -6.40
N ALA A 137 8.74 -7.12 -6.18
CA ALA A 137 9.63 -8.26 -6.26
C ALA A 137 10.04 -8.58 -7.70
N SER A 138 11.23 -9.16 -7.84
CA SER A 138 11.69 -9.85 -9.04
C SER A 138 11.65 -11.34 -8.79
N GLU A 139 11.18 -12.12 -9.76
CA GLU A 139 10.98 -13.55 -9.61
C GLU A 139 11.68 -14.33 -10.75
N MET A 140 12.14 -15.52 -10.43
CA MET A 140 12.75 -16.42 -11.39
C MET A 140 12.35 -17.87 -11.10
N LYS A 141 11.97 -18.61 -12.14
CA LYS A 141 11.85 -20.06 -12.07
C LYS A 141 13.22 -20.68 -12.25
N ILE A 142 13.51 -21.68 -11.45
CA ILE A 142 14.71 -22.52 -11.53
C ILE A 142 14.31 -23.84 -12.19
N ASP A 143 14.94 -24.19 -13.27
CA ASP A 143 14.59 -25.35 -14.10
C ASP A 143 15.39 -26.63 -13.76
N GLY A 144 16.43 -26.51 -12.94
CA GLY A 144 17.27 -27.63 -12.54
C GLY A 144 18.29 -27.29 -11.46
N PRO A 145 19.25 -28.20 -11.21
CA PRO A 145 20.29 -27.95 -10.21
C PRO A 145 21.15 -26.72 -10.51
N GLY A 146 21.49 -25.97 -9.47
CA GLY A 146 22.31 -24.77 -9.61
C GLY A 146 22.30 -23.89 -8.38
N LYS A 147 23.05 -22.78 -8.44
CA LYS A 147 23.19 -21.81 -7.34
C LYS A 147 22.48 -20.51 -7.69
N VAL A 148 21.81 -19.94 -6.70
CA VAL A 148 21.23 -18.59 -6.77
C VAL A 148 21.91 -17.70 -5.72
N GLU A 149 22.39 -16.55 -6.16
CA GLU A 149 23.01 -15.55 -5.31
C GLU A 149 22.33 -14.20 -5.45
N LEU A 150 22.28 -13.42 -4.36
CA LEU A 150 22.10 -11.98 -4.40
C LEU A 150 23.43 -11.31 -4.66
N VAL A 151 23.49 -10.45 -5.67
CA VAL A 151 24.70 -9.70 -6.04
C VAL A 151 24.41 -8.21 -5.95
N TYR A 152 25.20 -7.50 -5.16
CA TYR A 152 25.18 -6.05 -5.11
C TYR A 152 26.48 -5.50 -5.70
N THR A 153 26.37 -4.90 -6.89
CA THR A 153 27.48 -4.24 -7.57
C THR A 153 27.47 -2.75 -7.22
N ARG A 154 28.52 -2.27 -6.57
CA ARG A 154 28.65 -0.85 -6.20
C ARG A 154 29.07 0.01 -7.39
N ALA A 155 28.95 1.33 -7.25
CA ALA A 155 29.33 2.28 -8.29
C ALA A 155 30.83 2.22 -8.68
N ASP A 156 31.69 1.77 -7.76
CA ASP A 156 33.11 1.54 -8.02
C ASP A 156 33.42 0.18 -8.68
N GLY A 157 32.40 -0.61 -8.99
CA GLY A 157 32.50 -1.93 -9.59
C GLY A 157 32.78 -3.07 -8.58
N SER A 158 32.96 -2.77 -7.29
CA SER A 158 33.11 -3.82 -6.28
C SER A 158 31.78 -4.52 -6.01
N GLU A 159 31.83 -5.80 -5.65
CA GLU A 159 30.64 -6.63 -5.43
C GLU A 159 30.57 -7.17 -4.01
N ALA A 160 29.35 -7.30 -3.52
CA ALA A 160 29.00 -8.15 -2.38
C ALA A 160 28.05 -9.26 -2.87
N ARG A 161 28.26 -10.47 -2.41
CA ARG A 161 27.49 -11.65 -2.81
C ARG A 161 26.99 -12.37 -1.58
N GLU A 162 25.75 -12.84 -1.65
CA GLU A 162 25.12 -13.66 -0.63
C GLU A 162 24.45 -14.86 -1.29
N LEU A 163 24.78 -16.07 -0.87
CA LEU A 163 24.14 -17.27 -1.37
C LEU A 163 22.69 -17.34 -0.89
N VAL A 164 21.74 -17.35 -1.82
CA VAL A 164 20.33 -17.56 -1.50
C VAL A 164 20.07 -19.03 -1.25
N HIS A 165 20.42 -19.88 -2.24
CA HIS A 165 20.23 -21.33 -2.14
C HIS A 165 21.02 -22.08 -3.23
N GLU A 166 21.40 -23.33 -2.91
CA GLU A 166 21.90 -24.31 -3.87
C GLU A 166 20.81 -25.34 -4.15
N PHE A 167 20.28 -25.32 -5.37
CA PHE A 167 19.15 -26.16 -5.77
C PHE A 167 19.66 -27.50 -6.30
N ASP A 168 19.04 -28.61 -5.86
CA ASP A 168 19.24 -29.95 -6.39
C ASP A 168 18.29 -30.29 -7.55
N GLY A 169 17.27 -29.44 -7.77
CA GLY A 169 16.24 -29.61 -8.80
C GLY A 169 15.45 -28.34 -9.04
N PRO A 170 14.33 -28.44 -9.76
CA PRO A 170 13.50 -27.27 -10.04
C PRO A 170 12.97 -26.55 -8.80
N GLY A 171 12.82 -25.22 -8.90
CA GLY A 171 12.33 -24.38 -7.81
C GLY A 171 11.91 -23.00 -8.27
N VAL A 172 11.81 -22.10 -7.32
CA VAL A 172 11.48 -20.68 -7.56
C VAL A 172 12.28 -19.81 -6.59
N VAL A 173 12.65 -18.62 -7.03
CA VAL A 173 13.30 -17.61 -6.20
C VAL A 173 12.60 -16.26 -6.38
N GLN A 174 12.54 -15.49 -5.31
CA GLN A 174 12.00 -14.13 -5.30
C GLN A 174 12.96 -13.19 -4.56
N GLY A 175 13.28 -12.06 -5.17
CA GLY A 175 14.02 -10.96 -4.55
C GLY A 175 13.11 -9.77 -4.26
N GLN A 176 13.12 -9.29 -3.03
CA GLN A 176 12.38 -8.12 -2.59
C GLN A 176 13.33 -6.98 -2.23
N HIS A 177 12.86 -5.75 -2.32
CA HIS A 177 13.61 -4.58 -1.90
C HIS A 177 12.72 -3.50 -1.31
N ASN A 178 13.33 -2.58 -0.58
CA ASN A 178 12.72 -1.35 -0.13
C ASN A 178 13.76 -0.21 -0.12
N LEU A 179 13.31 1.02 0.07
CA LEU A 179 14.15 2.20 0.11
C LEU A 179 14.02 2.88 1.47
N ASN A 180 15.14 3.20 2.11
CA ASN A 180 15.14 3.89 3.40
C ASN A 180 14.37 5.22 3.36
N ALA A 181 14.46 5.96 2.26
CA ALA A 181 13.71 7.20 2.07
C ALA A 181 12.19 6.96 2.04
N SER A 182 11.73 5.89 1.37
CA SER A 182 10.31 5.52 1.33
C SER A 182 9.82 5.03 2.69
N ILE A 183 10.62 4.25 3.42
CA ILE A 183 10.29 3.83 4.79
C ILE A 183 10.18 5.04 5.72
N ALA A 184 11.11 5.99 5.63
CA ALA A 184 11.09 7.22 6.42
C ALA A 184 9.87 8.09 6.12
N SER A 185 9.50 8.23 4.84
CA SER A 185 8.28 8.92 4.40
C SER A 185 7.02 8.25 4.98
N PHE A 186 6.95 6.93 4.92
CA PHE A 186 5.89 6.13 5.51
C PHE A 186 5.78 6.34 7.03
N ALA A 187 6.90 6.28 7.75
CA ALA A 187 6.93 6.51 9.19
C ALA A 187 6.38 7.89 9.55
N ARG A 188 6.85 8.96 8.90
CA ARG A 188 6.36 10.32 9.14
C ARG A 188 4.88 10.47 8.82
N SER A 189 4.39 9.84 7.73
CA SER A 189 2.96 9.83 7.42
C SER A 189 2.14 9.21 8.54
N CYS A 190 2.59 8.07 9.10
CA CYS A 190 1.92 7.40 10.20
C CYS A 190 1.91 8.26 11.47
N PHE A 191 3.05 8.84 11.86
CA PHE A 191 3.15 9.69 13.04
C PHE A 191 2.31 10.96 12.92
N ASN A 192 2.34 11.63 11.78
CA ASN A 192 1.51 12.82 11.55
C ASN A 192 0.02 12.48 11.62
N TYR A 193 -0.41 11.39 10.97
CA TYR A 193 -1.80 10.96 11.02
C TYR A 193 -2.25 10.60 12.45
N ALA A 194 -1.39 9.92 13.22
CA ALA A 194 -1.66 9.60 14.62
C ALA A 194 -1.89 10.87 15.47
N LEU A 195 -1.07 11.90 15.28
CA LEU A 195 -1.25 13.19 15.94
C LEU A 195 -2.53 13.91 15.51
N ASP A 196 -2.86 13.90 14.21
CA ASP A 196 -4.04 14.54 13.66
C ASP A 196 -5.34 13.95 14.23
N VAL A 197 -5.39 12.61 14.34
CA VAL A 197 -6.59 11.90 14.86
C VAL A 197 -6.52 11.61 16.36
N ARG A 198 -5.40 11.91 17.01
CA ARG A 198 -5.11 11.66 18.44
C ARG A 198 -5.35 10.20 18.83
N GLN A 199 -4.72 9.28 18.11
CA GLN A 199 -4.77 7.85 18.35
C GLN A 199 -3.37 7.27 18.50
N ASP A 200 -3.25 6.21 19.30
CA ASP A 200 -2.02 5.45 19.42
C ASP A 200 -1.59 4.87 18.08
N LEU A 201 -0.30 4.72 17.89
CA LEU A 201 0.29 4.13 16.70
C LEU A 201 1.03 2.84 17.05
N TRP A 202 0.58 1.74 16.48
CA TRP A 202 1.26 0.45 16.52
C TRP A 202 2.00 0.23 15.22
N PHE A 203 3.25 -0.19 15.28
CA PHE A 203 3.97 -0.67 14.13
C PHE A 203 4.39 -2.11 14.33
N SER A 204 4.27 -2.95 13.33
CA SER A 204 4.66 -4.35 13.41
C SER A 204 5.36 -4.86 12.17
N SER A 205 6.32 -5.74 12.39
CA SER A 205 7.04 -6.49 11.37
C SER A 205 7.57 -7.80 11.96
N LYS A 206 8.41 -8.55 11.25
CA LYS A 206 8.99 -9.79 11.77
C LYS A 206 10.52 -9.69 11.86
N ASP A 207 11.03 -8.68 12.55
CA ASP A 207 12.46 -8.37 12.64
C ASP A 207 13.30 -9.47 13.29
N THR A 208 12.71 -10.33 14.10
CA THR A 208 13.40 -11.50 14.68
C THR A 208 13.75 -12.58 13.65
N ILE A 209 13.06 -12.63 12.52
CA ILE A 209 13.31 -13.54 11.40
C ILE A 209 13.96 -12.78 10.23
N SER A 210 13.35 -11.70 9.79
CA SER A 210 13.87 -10.81 8.74
C SER A 210 14.81 -9.76 9.38
N LYS A 211 16.01 -10.22 9.74
CA LYS A 211 16.96 -9.47 10.59
C LYS A 211 17.61 -8.25 9.93
N GLN A 212 17.51 -8.13 8.62
CA GLN A 212 17.98 -6.96 7.87
C GLN A 212 16.78 -6.16 7.35
N TYR A 213 15.90 -6.79 6.59
CA TYR A 213 14.82 -6.11 5.90
C TYR A 213 13.80 -5.51 6.89
N ASP A 214 13.20 -6.32 7.74
CA ASP A 214 12.20 -5.87 8.71
C ASP A 214 12.83 -5.05 9.85
N HIS A 215 14.08 -5.38 10.25
CA HIS A 215 14.80 -4.65 11.26
C HIS A 215 15.09 -3.21 10.81
N THR A 216 15.41 -3.00 9.53
CA THR A 216 15.58 -1.65 8.95
C THR A 216 14.32 -0.80 9.11
N PHE A 217 13.15 -1.37 8.88
CA PHE A 217 11.88 -0.67 9.13
C PHE A 217 11.72 -0.25 10.59
N LYS A 218 11.99 -1.17 11.51
CA LYS A 218 11.93 -0.93 12.96
C LYS A 218 12.85 0.20 13.39
N ASP A 219 14.10 0.17 12.95
CA ASP A 219 15.11 1.16 13.31
C ASP A 219 14.72 2.55 12.77
N ILE A 220 14.35 2.65 11.50
CA ILE A 220 13.94 3.93 10.90
C ILE A 220 12.72 4.52 11.62
N PHE A 221 11.72 3.71 11.97
CA PHE A 221 10.57 4.17 12.75
C PHE A 221 11.01 4.67 14.14
N ALA A 222 11.86 3.92 14.83
CA ALA A 222 12.34 4.28 16.16
C ALA A 222 13.18 5.57 16.15
N ASP A 223 14.10 5.70 15.20
CA ASP A 223 14.97 6.88 15.07
C ASP A 223 14.15 8.15 14.78
N ILE A 224 13.20 8.07 13.84
CA ILE A 224 12.32 9.19 13.52
C ILE A 224 11.41 9.55 14.69
N PHE A 225 10.87 8.54 15.39
CA PHE A 225 10.04 8.80 16.57
C PHE A 225 10.81 9.55 17.64
N GLU A 226 11.96 9.05 18.05
CA GLU A 226 12.78 9.69 19.09
C GLU A 226 13.24 11.09 18.70
N ALA A 227 13.63 11.30 17.44
CA ALA A 227 14.16 12.58 16.98
C ALA A 227 13.09 13.64 16.70
N GLU A 228 11.91 13.26 16.18
CA GLU A 228 10.96 14.21 15.61
C GLU A 228 9.59 14.22 16.29
N TYR A 229 9.16 13.13 16.93
CA TYR A 229 7.76 12.95 17.34
C TYR A 229 7.53 12.72 18.83
N LYS A 230 8.49 12.23 19.58
CA LYS A 230 8.31 11.83 20.98
C LYS A 230 7.63 12.90 21.84
N ASN A 231 8.18 14.11 21.85
CA ASN A 231 7.61 15.21 22.63
C ASN A 231 6.18 15.53 22.22
N ARG A 232 5.89 15.49 20.92
CA ARG A 232 4.54 15.75 20.37
C ARG A 232 3.54 14.66 20.76
N PHE A 233 3.97 13.42 20.82
CA PHE A 233 3.17 12.29 21.28
C PHE A 233 2.90 12.38 22.78
N ASP A 234 3.90 12.73 23.59
CA ASP A 234 3.76 12.97 25.03
C ASP A 234 2.76 14.09 25.32
N GLU A 235 2.83 15.22 24.61
CA GLU A 235 1.89 16.33 24.71
C GLU A 235 0.47 15.92 24.29
N ALA A 236 0.33 15.14 23.23
CA ALA A 236 -0.94 14.64 22.73
C ALA A 236 -1.53 13.51 23.59
N LYS A 237 -0.75 12.93 24.50
CA LYS A 237 -1.08 11.77 25.36
C LYS A 237 -1.48 10.54 24.51
N ILE A 238 -0.71 10.27 23.49
CA ILE A 238 -0.81 9.08 22.63
C ILE A 238 0.52 8.34 22.65
N GLU A 239 0.46 7.05 22.37
CA GLU A 239 1.61 6.16 22.44
C GLU A 239 2.02 5.63 21.07
N TYR A 240 3.31 5.43 20.88
CA TYR A 240 3.88 4.63 19.81
C TYR A 240 4.56 3.42 20.39
N PHE A 241 4.29 2.23 19.83
CA PHE A 241 5.08 1.07 20.15
C PHE A 241 5.25 0.12 18.97
N TYR A 242 6.34 -0.62 19.00
CA TYR A 242 6.65 -1.69 18.06
C TYR A 242 6.41 -3.06 18.68
N THR A 243 5.86 -3.99 17.91
CA THR A 243 5.77 -5.40 18.30
C THR A 243 5.91 -6.32 17.09
N LEU A 244 6.10 -7.62 17.29
CA LEU A 244 6.12 -8.59 16.21
C LEU A 244 4.72 -8.72 15.59
N ILE A 245 4.66 -8.96 14.28
CA ILE A 245 3.39 -9.00 13.54
C ILE A 245 2.41 -10.06 14.09
N ASP A 246 2.90 -11.21 14.48
CA ASP A 246 2.09 -12.28 15.07
C ASP A 246 1.56 -11.91 16.46
N ASP A 247 2.36 -11.21 17.30
CA ASP A 247 1.89 -10.65 18.56
C ASP A 247 0.87 -9.53 18.34
N ALA A 248 1.11 -8.65 17.34
CA ALA A 248 0.15 -7.61 16.97
C ALA A 248 -1.20 -8.19 16.60
N VAL A 249 -1.27 -9.24 15.78
CA VAL A 249 -2.52 -9.92 15.41
C VAL A 249 -3.26 -10.39 16.66
N ALA A 250 -2.57 -11.03 17.59
CA ALA A 250 -3.19 -11.52 18.83
C ALA A 250 -3.70 -10.38 19.73
N ARG A 251 -2.97 -9.25 19.80
CA ARG A 251 -3.36 -8.06 20.57
C ARG A 251 -4.56 -7.35 19.95
N VAL A 252 -4.57 -7.19 18.63
CA VAL A 252 -5.66 -6.58 17.86
C VAL A 252 -6.97 -7.29 18.15
N MET A 253 -7.00 -8.63 18.09
CA MET A 253 -8.21 -9.43 18.36
C MET A 253 -8.74 -9.25 19.79
N LYS A 254 -7.90 -8.93 20.75
CA LYS A 254 -8.26 -8.72 22.17
C LYS A 254 -8.49 -7.26 22.53
N SER A 255 -8.19 -6.33 21.62
CA SER A 255 -8.29 -4.90 21.86
C SER A 255 -9.72 -4.39 21.79
N LYS A 256 -9.91 -3.15 22.22
CA LYS A 256 -11.16 -2.38 22.01
C LYS A 256 -11.15 -1.57 20.72
N GLY A 257 -10.07 -1.60 19.96
CA GLY A 257 -9.85 -0.73 18.81
C GLY A 257 -9.47 0.70 19.19
N GLY A 258 -9.57 1.61 18.21
CA GLY A 258 -9.29 3.03 18.41
C GLY A 258 -7.81 3.39 18.31
N PHE A 259 -7.06 2.68 17.49
CA PHE A 259 -5.65 2.94 17.22
C PHE A 259 -5.33 2.76 15.73
N ILE A 260 -4.16 3.22 15.35
CA ILE A 260 -3.60 3.03 14.01
C ILE A 260 -2.62 1.87 14.04
N TRP A 261 -2.74 0.95 13.09
CA TRP A 261 -1.80 -0.15 12.93
C TRP A 261 -1.02 0.01 11.63
N ALA A 262 0.24 0.42 11.75
CA ALA A 262 1.16 0.55 10.63
C ALA A 262 1.74 -0.82 10.25
N CYS A 263 1.68 -1.13 8.97
CA CYS A 263 2.09 -2.40 8.39
C CYS A 263 2.89 -2.18 7.12
N LYS A 264 3.83 -3.09 6.82
CA LYS A 264 4.45 -3.19 5.51
C LYS A 264 3.40 -3.41 4.42
N ASN A 265 3.80 -3.30 3.16
CA ASN A 265 2.87 -3.30 2.04
C ASN A 265 1.93 -4.53 2.01
N TYR A 266 2.48 -5.74 2.02
CA TYR A 266 1.67 -6.97 1.98
C TYR A 266 0.89 -7.20 3.29
N ASP A 267 1.55 -7.03 4.43
CA ASP A 267 0.91 -7.17 5.74
C ASP A 267 -0.30 -6.24 5.86
N GLY A 268 -0.15 -4.98 5.42
CA GLY A 268 -1.23 -3.99 5.43
C GLY A 268 -2.37 -4.30 4.46
N ASP A 269 -2.08 -4.93 3.33
CA ASP A 269 -3.11 -5.38 2.40
C ASP A 269 -4.00 -6.45 3.05
N VAL A 270 -3.38 -7.50 3.56
CA VAL A 270 -4.09 -8.63 4.17
C VAL A 270 -4.83 -8.21 5.44
N MET A 271 -4.15 -7.46 6.33
CA MET A 271 -4.75 -7.07 7.61
C MET A 271 -5.91 -6.09 7.45
N SER A 272 -5.85 -5.18 6.46
CA SER A 272 -6.97 -4.26 6.23
C SER A 272 -8.23 -4.98 5.73
N ASP A 273 -8.09 -5.99 4.89
CA ASP A 273 -9.22 -6.78 4.42
C ASP A 273 -9.81 -7.64 5.54
N MET A 274 -8.95 -8.26 6.37
CA MET A 274 -9.39 -9.00 7.55
C MET A 274 -10.18 -8.11 8.50
N LEU A 275 -9.65 -6.94 8.86
CA LEU A 275 -10.32 -6.01 9.78
C LEU A 275 -11.64 -5.50 9.21
N SER A 276 -11.68 -5.10 7.94
CA SER A 276 -12.89 -4.61 7.29
C SER A 276 -13.99 -5.66 7.21
N SER A 277 -13.62 -6.94 7.11
CA SER A 277 -14.58 -8.06 7.10
C SER A 277 -15.07 -8.41 8.49
N ALA A 278 -14.33 -8.05 9.54
CA ALA A 278 -14.65 -8.38 10.93
C ALA A 278 -15.41 -7.27 11.66
N PHE A 279 -15.39 -6.03 11.14
CA PHE A 279 -16.24 -4.93 11.54
C PHE A 279 -17.59 -4.99 10.82
#